data_6c3540ad9c5e767d1ae423599cbf3dbb
#
_entry.id   6c3540ad9c5e767d1ae423599cbf3dbb
#
_cell.length_a   1.000
_cell.length_b   1.000
_cell.length_c   1.000
_cell.angle_alpha   90.00
_cell.angle_beta   90.00
_cell.angle_gamma   90.00
#
_symmetry.space_group_name_H-M   'P 1'
#
loop_
_entity.id
_entity.type
_entity.pdbx_description
1 polymer ?
#
loop_
_entity_poly.entity_id
_entity_poly.type
_entity_poly.pdbx_seq_one_letter_code
_entity_poly.pdbx_strand_id
1 'polypeptide(L)'
;MPRPRAAALVLMAALLCVLTSGCAGGSAPTGGDRPAVSLAGSDHLGGAPVYVAQERGLWSAEGLDAAVTTQPTGRDALNAVLGGQAQLGVVGDLPAVTAALGGRDLRIVADLSRFSDWRLLTRTDRQITGFAALKGRKVGVPQGTNVEYALSRMLASAQLTAADVTVVNLAPNQVTPALARGDIDAGVTFPSFYDAARTTLGERYAELPFTGYTARTLLIAGPKASEETTTAVLRTLRRAERTIGEDPAGARQALVAQSKGALQAGYVDTYQPRYTYGATLTPELLAQLEEEAAWAKAAQNLPGAADRTALLRYLNPGPLTAADPAAVTVR
;
A
#
# COMPACT_ATOMS: atom_id res chain seq x y z
N MET A 1 10.68 59.66 41.49
CA MET A 1 9.80 60.75 41.96
C MET A 1 9.44 61.64 40.75
N PRO A 2 8.25 62.17 40.54
CA PRO A 2 6.91 61.68 40.91
C PRO A 2 5.96 61.62 39.70
N ARG A 3 4.87 60.93 39.90
CA ARG A 3 3.56 61.07 39.19
C ARG A 3 2.97 62.45 39.41
N PRO A 4 1.93 62.99 38.72
CA PRO A 4 0.58 62.34 38.69
C PRO A 4 -0.32 62.62 37.44
N ARG A 5 -1.40 61.81 37.25
CA ARG A 5 -2.86 62.13 37.33
C ARG A 5 -3.40 63.19 36.33
N ALA A 6 -4.54 63.16 35.74
CA ALA A 6 -5.83 62.54 35.98
C ALA A 6 -6.74 62.77 34.74
N ALA A 7 -7.63 61.89 34.40
CA ALA A 7 -9.11 61.94 34.51
C ALA A 7 -9.87 63.01 33.66
N ALA A 8 -10.87 62.53 32.93
CA ALA A 8 -12.30 62.86 32.89
C ALA A 8 -12.89 62.39 31.55
N LEU A 9 -13.83 61.40 31.46
CA LEU A 9 -15.26 61.45 31.69
C LEU A 9 -16.02 62.53 30.90
N VAL A 10 -16.98 62.10 30.06
CA VAL A 10 -18.36 62.55 29.83
C VAL A 10 -18.85 61.91 28.53
N LEU A 11 -19.69 60.87 28.46
CA LEU A 11 -21.15 60.76 28.52
C LEU A 11 -21.94 61.50 27.43
N MET A 12 -22.77 60.78 26.74
CA MET A 12 -24.17 60.95 26.30
C MET A 12 -24.36 60.49 24.86
N ALA A 13 -25.03 59.44 24.58
CA ALA A 13 -26.43 59.06 24.66
C ALA A 13 -27.24 59.39 23.39
N ALA A 14 -27.73 58.27 22.82
CA ALA A 14 -29.06 58.05 22.23
C ALA A 14 -29.41 58.65 20.85
N LEU A 15 -29.77 57.84 19.86
CA LEU A 15 -31.14 57.60 19.46
C LEU A 15 -31.24 56.73 18.21
N LEU A 16 -31.90 55.60 18.36
CA LEU A 16 -32.79 54.87 17.48
C LEU A 16 -33.00 55.39 16.05
N CYS A 17 -32.76 54.51 15.06
CA CYS A 17 -33.75 54.31 13.97
C CYS A 17 -33.58 52.89 13.37
N VAL A 18 -34.62 52.08 13.56
CA VAL A 18 -34.88 50.82 12.91
C VAL A 18 -35.24 51.05 11.44
N LEU A 19 -34.55 50.39 10.53
CA LEU A 19 -35.09 50.06 9.22
C LEU A 19 -34.65 48.67 8.85
N THR A 20 -35.61 47.78 8.95
CA THR A 20 -35.61 46.43 8.41
C THR A 20 -35.53 46.47 6.89
N SER A 21 -34.44 45.92 6.33
CA SER A 21 -34.43 45.47 4.96
C SER A 21 -33.87 44.06 4.94
N GLY A 22 -34.75 43.06 4.85
CA GLY A 22 -34.40 41.68 4.64
C GLY A 22 -33.70 41.52 3.31
N CYS A 23 -32.44 41.15 3.33
CA CYS A 23 -31.79 40.45 2.25
C CYS A 23 -31.70 39.01 2.70
N ALA A 24 -32.48 38.15 2.04
CA ALA A 24 -32.27 36.72 2.08
C ALA A 24 -30.90 36.43 1.49
N GLY A 25 -29.89 36.53 2.31
CA GLY A 25 -28.56 36.00 2.06
C GLY A 25 -28.67 34.48 2.20
N GLY A 26 -28.78 33.78 1.07
CA GLY A 26 -28.56 32.35 1.06
C GLY A 26 -27.19 32.09 1.68
N SER A 27 -27.17 31.57 2.91
CA SER A 27 -25.98 31.02 3.52
C SER A 27 -25.52 29.92 2.58
N ALA A 28 -24.39 30.13 1.90
CA ALA A 28 -23.66 29.03 1.31
C ALA A 28 -23.51 27.95 2.42
N PRO A 29 -23.70 26.67 2.11
CA PRO A 29 -23.51 25.64 3.10
C PRO A 29 -22.07 25.77 3.61
N THR A 30 -21.95 26.20 4.86
CA THR A 30 -20.71 26.10 5.63
C THR A 30 -20.31 24.65 5.53
N GLY A 31 -19.11 24.38 5.02
CA GLY A 31 -18.61 23.04 4.76
C GLY A 31 -18.87 22.16 5.98
N GLY A 32 -19.82 21.23 5.85
CA GLY A 32 -20.06 20.22 6.86
C GLY A 32 -18.76 19.50 7.09
N ASP A 33 -18.44 19.20 8.34
CA ASP A 33 -17.29 18.40 8.74
C ASP A 33 -17.27 17.13 7.88
N ARG A 34 -16.35 17.08 6.91
CA ARG A 34 -16.16 15.89 6.09
C ARG A 34 -15.64 14.78 6.98
N PRO A 35 -16.15 13.54 6.87
CA PRO A 35 -15.58 12.44 7.61
C PRO A 35 -14.08 12.34 7.37
N ALA A 36 -13.31 12.45 8.44
CA ALA A 36 -11.87 12.29 8.40
C ALA A 36 -11.54 10.80 8.25
N VAL A 37 -10.68 10.48 7.28
CA VAL A 37 -10.17 9.12 7.08
C VAL A 37 -8.65 9.12 7.02
N SER A 38 -8.01 8.21 7.76
CA SER A 38 -6.57 8.02 7.73
C SER A 38 -6.22 6.72 7.02
N LEU A 39 -5.37 6.82 5.99
CA LEU A 39 -4.82 5.70 5.23
C LEU A 39 -3.31 5.61 5.44
N ALA A 40 -2.81 4.41 5.69
CA ALA A 40 -1.39 4.09 5.64
C ALA A 40 -1.09 3.30 4.36
N GLY A 41 -0.05 3.68 3.63
CA GLY A 41 0.42 2.99 2.44
C GLY A 41 1.94 3.01 2.36
N SER A 42 2.50 2.55 1.25
CA SER A 42 3.93 2.67 0.97
C SER A 42 4.13 3.12 -0.49
N ASP A 43 5.29 3.73 -0.78
CA ASP A 43 5.61 4.25 -2.10
C ASP A 43 5.88 3.11 -3.09
N HIS A 44 4.79 2.49 -3.58
CA HIS A 44 4.85 1.47 -4.61
C HIS A 44 3.65 1.58 -5.56
N LEU A 45 3.82 1.07 -6.78
CA LEU A 45 2.83 1.21 -7.86
C LEU A 45 1.52 0.47 -7.58
N GLY A 46 1.51 -0.55 -6.71
CA GLY A 46 0.27 -1.22 -6.30
C GLY A 46 -0.73 -0.29 -5.62
N GLY A 47 -0.25 0.79 -4.98
CA GLY A 47 -1.05 1.85 -4.38
C GLY A 47 -1.45 2.98 -5.33
N ALA A 48 -1.20 2.88 -6.64
CA ALA A 48 -1.45 3.94 -7.62
C ALA A 48 -2.84 4.60 -7.52
N PRO A 49 -3.94 3.88 -7.29
CA PRO A 49 -5.26 4.52 -7.13
C PRO A 49 -5.30 5.56 -6.00
N VAL A 50 -4.54 5.38 -4.92
CA VAL A 50 -4.47 6.33 -3.79
C VAL A 50 -3.78 7.63 -4.22
N TYR A 51 -2.66 7.54 -4.94
CA TYR A 51 -1.93 8.70 -5.45
C TYR A 51 -2.73 9.48 -6.47
N VAL A 52 -3.41 8.78 -7.39
CA VAL A 52 -4.29 9.41 -8.39
C VAL A 52 -5.48 10.07 -7.71
N ALA A 53 -6.07 9.44 -6.70
CA ALA A 53 -7.16 10.04 -5.93
C ALA A 53 -6.71 11.33 -5.22
N GLN A 54 -5.49 11.35 -4.68
CA GLN A 54 -4.91 12.52 -4.03
C GLN A 54 -4.68 13.66 -5.03
N GLU A 55 -3.99 13.40 -6.13
CA GLU A 55 -3.64 14.40 -7.15
C GLU A 55 -4.88 15.00 -7.83
N ARG A 56 -5.88 14.17 -8.11
CA ARG A 56 -7.12 14.58 -8.80
C ARG A 56 -8.20 15.09 -7.84
N GLY A 57 -7.91 15.23 -6.54
CA GLY A 57 -8.85 15.74 -5.54
C GLY A 57 -10.10 14.85 -5.38
N LEU A 58 -10.00 13.54 -5.67
CA LEU A 58 -11.16 12.65 -5.67
C LEU A 58 -11.72 12.41 -4.26
N TRP A 59 -10.89 12.51 -3.22
CA TRP A 59 -11.31 12.39 -1.84
C TRP A 59 -12.36 13.44 -1.47
N SER A 60 -12.06 14.70 -1.75
CA SER A 60 -12.99 15.80 -1.47
C SER A 60 -14.23 15.76 -2.35
N ALA A 61 -14.14 15.22 -3.57
CA ALA A 61 -15.27 15.02 -4.45
C ALA A 61 -16.24 13.93 -3.95
N GLU A 62 -15.74 12.95 -3.16
CA GLU A 62 -16.56 11.94 -2.47
C GLU A 62 -16.94 12.38 -1.05
N GLY A 63 -16.64 13.62 -0.66
CA GLY A 63 -16.97 14.15 0.65
C GLY A 63 -16.05 13.69 1.78
N LEU A 64 -14.84 13.20 1.48
CA LEU A 64 -13.86 12.74 2.46
C LEU A 64 -12.77 13.78 2.72
N ASP A 65 -12.30 13.85 3.97
CA ASP A 65 -11.04 14.48 4.35
C ASP A 65 -10.01 13.37 4.61
N ALA A 66 -9.19 13.06 3.59
CA ALA A 66 -8.28 11.93 3.61
C ALA A 66 -6.86 12.34 3.96
N ALA A 67 -6.33 11.81 5.06
CA ALA A 67 -4.94 11.88 5.45
C ALA A 67 -4.21 10.59 5.03
N VAL A 68 -3.35 10.68 4.01
CA VAL A 68 -2.54 9.56 3.52
C VAL A 68 -1.13 9.66 4.09
N THR A 69 -0.67 8.60 4.76
CA THR A 69 0.69 8.50 5.29
C THR A 69 1.48 7.43 4.57
N THR A 70 2.76 7.71 4.28
CA THR A 70 3.65 6.76 3.60
C THR A 70 4.53 6.05 4.62
N GLN A 71 4.62 4.73 4.48
CA GLN A 71 5.44 3.83 5.29
C GLN A 71 6.53 3.19 4.42
N PRO A 72 7.65 2.70 5.01
CA PRO A 72 8.73 2.05 4.24
C PRO A 72 8.28 0.81 3.46
N THR A 73 7.35 0.04 4.02
CA THR A 73 6.77 -1.17 3.39
C THR A 73 5.28 -1.30 3.66
N GLY A 74 4.58 -2.14 2.87
CA GLY A 74 3.19 -2.50 3.15
C GLY A 74 3.01 -3.21 4.49
N ARG A 75 4.04 -3.92 4.99
CA ARG A 75 4.04 -4.50 6.35
C ARG A 75 4.03 -3.40 7.42
N ASP A 76 4.77 -2.31 7.21
CA ASP A 76 4.78 -1.18 8.14
C ASP A 76 3.45 -0.42 8.10
N ALA A 77 2.81 -0.32 6.91
CA ALA A 77 1.46 0.21 6.78
C ALA A 77 0.43 -0.64 7.54
N LEU A 78 0.54 -1.97 7.47
CA LEU A 78 -0.27 -2.88 8.28
C LEU A 78 -0.07 -2.62 9.79
N ASN A 79 1.17 -2.47 10.24
CA ASN A 79 1.47 -2.19 11.64
C ASN A 79 0.86 -0.85 12.10
N ALA A 80 0.84 0.17 11.25
CA ALA A 80 0.19 1.46 11.53
C ALA A 80 -1.33 1.29 11.72
N VAL A 81 -1.99 0.44 10.94
CA VAL A 81 -3.41 0.11 11.11
C VAL A 81 -3.66 -0.66 12.40
N LEU A 82 -2.88 -1.72 12.64
CA LEU A 82 -3.01 -2.56 13.84
C LEU A 82 -2.68 -1.81 15.14
N GLY A 83 -1.82 -0.80 15.05
CA GLY A 83 -1.49 0.14 16.13
C GLY A 83 -2.50 1.27 16.30
N GLY A 84 -3.52 1.35 15.43
CA GLY A 84 -4.57 2.38 15.47
C GLY A 84 -4.11 3.78 15.05
N GLN A 85 -2.96 3.89 14.37
CA GLN A 85 -2.43 5.12 13.77
C GLN A 85 -3.12 5.45 12.43
N ALA A 86 -3.65 4.44 11.75
CA ALA A 86 -4.47 4.58 10.56
C ALA A 86 -5.73 3.72 10.66
N GLN A 87 -6.81 4.16 10.01
CA GLN A 87 -8.06 3.40 9.93
C GLN A 87 -7.99 2.33 8.85
N LEU A 88 -7.38 2.66 7.72
CA LEU A 88 -7.24 1.80 6.55
C LEU A 88 -5.77 1.66 6.16
N GLY A 89 -5.43 0.55 5.51
CA GLY A 89 -4.07 0.29 5.05
C GLY A 89 -4.03 -0.29 3.64
N VAL A 90 -3.08 0.20 2.83
CA VAL A 90 -2.71 -0.39 1.54
C VAL A 90 -1.50 -1.28 1.78
N VAL A 91 -1.70 -2.58 1.77
CA VAL A 91 -0.73 -3.57 2.26
C VAL A 91 -0.53 -4.71 1.27
N GLY A 92 0.56 -5.45 1.39
CA GLY A 92 0.74 -6.68 0.62
C GLY A 92 -0.12 -7.84 1.15
N ASP A 93 -0.38 -8.82 0.31
CA ASP A 93 -1.10 -10.05 0.61
C ASP A 93 -0.47 -10.83 1.77
N LEU A 94 0.82 -11.18 1.69
CA LEU A 94 1.49 -11.96 2.74
C LEU A 94 1.45 -11.29 4.13
N PRO A 95 1.76 -10.00 4.30
CA PRO A 95 1.59 -9.33 5.59
C PRO A 95 0.18 -9.43 6.16
N ALA A 96 -0.86 -9.26 5.33
CA ALA A 96 -2.26 -9.36 5.76
C ALA A 96 -2.59 -10.77 6.25
N VAL A 97 -2.21 -11.80 5.48
CA VAL A 97 -2.39 -13.22 5.83
C VAL A 97 -1.65 -13.57 7.12
N THR A 98 -0.39 -13.14 7.25
CA THR A 98 0.42 -13.40 8.46
C THR A 98 -0.24 -12.80 9.70
N ALA A 99 -0.76 -11.58 9.59
CA ALA A 99 -1.48 -10.95 10.69
C ALA A 99 -2.80 -11.68 11.02
N ALA A 100 -3.53 -12.15 10.02
CA ALA A 100 -4.72 -12.95 10.20
C ALA A 100 -4.43 -14.26 10.95
N LEU A 101 -3.38 -14.99 10.54
CA LEU A 101 -2.90 -16.20 11.23
C LEU A 101 -2.43 -15.91 12.66
N GLY A 102 -1.93 -14.71 12.93
CA GLY A 102 -1.60 -14.22 14.27
C GLY A 102 -2.80 -13.75 15.08
N GLY A 103 -4.04 -13.91 14.57
CA GLY A 103 -5.28 -13.53 15.27
C GLY A 103 -5.45 -12.01 15.41
N ARG A 104 -4.82 -11.20 14.56
CA ARG A 104 -4.93 -9.74 14.61
C ARG A 104 -6.27 -9.29 14.07
N ASP A 105 -6.83 -8.22 14.67
CA ASP A 105 -8.12 -7.67 14.25
C ASP A 105 -7.94 -6.75 13.04
N LEU A 106 -8.23 -7.29 11.87
CA LEU A 106 -8.27 -6.60 10.60
C LEU A 106 -9.34 -7.21 9.70
N ARG A 107 -9.74 -6.47 8.66
CA ARG A 107 -10.60 -6.99 7.59
C ARG A 107 -10.00 -6.63 6.24
N ILE A 108 -9.92 -7.59 5.34
CA ILE A 108 -9.57 -7.38 3.93
C ILE A 108 -10.85 -6.95 3.23
N VAL A 109 -10.85 -5.73 2.67
CA VAL A 109 -12.04 -5.13 2.04
C VAL A 109 -11.94 -5.03 0.53
N ALA A 110 -10.73 -5.12 -0.05
CA ALA A 110 -10.51 -5.22 -1.49
C ALA A 110 -9.10 -5.72 -1.82
N ASP A 111 -8.95 -6.36 -2.99
CA ASP A 111 -7.70 -6.54 -3.74
C ASP A 111 -7.62 -5.41 -4.78
N LEU A 112 -6.72 -4.44 -4.56
CA LEU A 112 -6.62 -3.21 -5.36
C LEU A 112 -5.80 -3.39 -6.63
N SER A 113 -4.75 -4.20 -6.58
CA SER A 113 -3.85 -4.37 -7.73
C SER A 113 -3.05 -5.66 -7.67
N ARG A 114 -2.57 -6.08 -8.87
CA ARG A 114 -1.82 -7.32 -9.08
C ARG A 114 -0.55 -7.05 -9.86
N PHE A 115 0.54 -7.74 -9.49
CA PHE A 115 1.85 -7.63 -10.12
C PHE A 115 2.57 -8.97 -10.12
N SER A 116 3.16 -9.38 -11.26
CA SER A 116 3.82 -10.69 -11.42
C SER A 116 5.22 -10.65 -12.06
N ASP A 117 5.80 -9.47 -12.30
CA ASP A 117 7.13 -9.33 -12.93
C ASP A 117 8.25 -9.19 -11.89
N TRP A 118 8.52 -10.28 -11.18
CA TRP A 118 9.57 -10.35 -10.15
C TRP A 118 10.95 -10.62 -10.75
N ARG A 119 11.99 -10.20 -10.03
CA ARG A 119 13.38 -10.44 -10.40
C ARG A 119 14.22 -10.85 -9.20
N LEU A 120 15.00 -11.91 -9.36
CA LEU A 120 16.15 -12.17 -8.52
C LEU A 120 17.32 -11.35 -9.07
N LEU A 121 17.91 -10.52 -8.23
CA LEU A 121 19.09 -9.72 -8.56
C LEU A 121 20.34 -10.47 -8.13
N THR A 122 21.37 -10.45 -8.96
CA THR A 122 22.67 -11.06 -8.66
C THR A 122 23.80 -10.33 -9.39
N ARG A 123 25.01 -10.85 -9.30
CA ARG A 123 26.17 -10.34 -10.02
C ARG A 123 26.68 -11.39 -11.02
N THR A 124 27.18 -10.93 -12.15
CA THR A 124 27.76 -11.80 -13.21
C THR A 124 28.87 -12.71 -12.68
N ASP A 125 29.71 -12.21 -11.75
CA ASP A 125 30.82 -12.98 -11.13
C ASP A 125 30.32 -14.05 -10.13
N ARG A 126 29.04 -14.09 -9.76
CA ARG A 126 28.45 -15.14 -8.90
C ARG A 126 27.99 -16.36 -9.67
N GLN A 127 27.93 -16.29 -11.02
CA GLN A 127 27.54 -17.39 -11.90
C GLN A 127 26.17 -18.02 -11.57
N ILE A 128 25.22 -17.20 -11.07
CA ILE A 128 23.86 -17.63 -10.79
C ILE A 128 23.05 -17.41 -12.08
N THR A 129 22.92 -18.46 -12.88
CA THR A 129 22.22 -18.44 -14.18
C THR A 129 20.83 -19.06 -14.14
N GLY A 130 20.38 -19.53 -12.97
CA GLY A 130 19.07 -20.10 -12.72
C GLY A 130 18.84 -20.31 -11.23
N PHE A 131 17.60 -20.51 -10.82
CA PHE A 131 17.23 -20.61 -9.39
C PHE A 131 17.86 -21.83 -8.69
N ALA A 132 18.18 -22.92 -9.43
CA ALA A 132 18.89 -24.07 -8.85
C ALA A 132 20.31 -23.72 -8.35
N ALA A 133 20.96 -22.69 -8.95
CA ALA A 133 22.28 -22.22 -8.53
C ALA A 133 22.27 -21.46 -7.20
N LEU A 134 21.09 -21.23 -6.60
CA LEU A 134 20.94 -20.62 -5.28
C LEU A 134 21.29 -21.58 -4.13
N LYS A 135 21.40 -22.88 -4.37
CA LYS A 135 21.73 -23.86 -3.32
C LYS A 135 23.05 -23.50 -2.65
N GLY A 136 23.04 -23.37 -1.31
CA GLY A 136 24.17 -22.97 -0.49
C GLY A 136 24.53 -21.47 -0.56
N ARG A 137 23.76 -20.65 -1.29
CA ARG A 137 24.03 -19.21 -1.44
C ARG A 137 23.39 -18.37 -0.34
N LYS A 138 23.95 -17.18 -0.13
CA LYS A 138 23.35 -16.14 0.73
C LYS A 138 22.41 -15.30 -0.11
N VAL A 139 21.13 -15.27 0.26
CA VAL A 139 20.07 -14.53 -0.46
C VAL A 139 19.46 -13.48 0.45
N GLY A 140 19.61 -12.21 0.08
CA GLY A 140 19.03 -11.07 0.81
C GLY A 140 17.57 -10.85 0.43
N VAL A 141 16.71 -10.61 1.44
CA VAL A 141 15.29 -10.36 1.21
C VAL A 141 14.67 -9.59 2.38
N PRO A 142 13.72 -8.66 2.15
CA PRO A 142 12.93 -8.06 3.23
C PRO A 142 11.90 -9.07 3.75
N GLN A 143 12.22 -9.73 4.86
CA GLN A 143 11.36 -10.74 5.46
C GLN A 143 10.03 -10.16 5.97
N GLY A 144 9.00 -10.99 6.00
CA GLY A 144 7.63 -10.61 6.39
C GLY A 144 6.93 -9.74 5.35
N THR A 145 7.41 -9.74 4.11
CA THR A 145 6.77 -9.06 2.97
C THR A 145 6.48 -10.06 1.85
N ASN A 146 5.65 -9.67 0.88
CA ASN A 146 5.40 -10.48 -0.32
C ASN A 146 6.66 -10.76 -1.16
N VAL A 147 7.74 -9.99 -0.98
CA VAL A 147 9.06 -10.26 -1.58
C VAL A 147 9.68 -11.56 -1.02
N GLU A 148 9.51 -11.84 0.28
CA GLU A 148 9.94 -13.11 0.87
C GLU A 148 9.16 -14.31 0.28
N TYR A 149 7.86 -14.13 0.10
CA TYR A 149 7.06 -15.17 -0.56
C TYR A 149 7.47 -15.36 -2.02
N ALA A 150 7.78 -14.29 -2.76
CA ALA A 150 8.34 -14.38 -4.10
C ALA A 150 9.63 -15.21 -4.13
N LEU A 151 10.56 -14.99 -3.18
CA LEU A 151 11.76 -15.81 -3.04
C LEU A 151 11.39 -17.29 -2.79
N SER A 152 10.44 -17.58 -1.92
CA SER A 152 10.03 -18.95 -1.64
C SER A 152 9.49 -19.65 -2.89
N ARG A 153 8.74 -18.93 -3.75
CA ARG A 153 8.23 -19.45 -5.03
C ARG A 153 9.35 -19.67 -6.05
N MET A 154 10.34 -18.76 -6.09
CA MET A 154 11.55 -18.92 -6.91
C MET A 154 12.33 -20.19 -6.51
N LEU A 155 12.54 -20.40 -5.21
CA LEU A 155 13.21 -21.58 -4.69
C LEU A 155 12.41 -22.86 -5.03
N ALA A 156 11.10 -22.85 -4.79
CA ALA A 156 10.23 -23.99 -5.09
C ALA A 156 10.22 -24.35 -6.57
N SER A 157 10.32 -23.39 -7.48
CA SER A 157 10.43 -23.66 -8.93
C SER A 157 11.69 -24.44 -9.32
N ALA A 158 12.71 -24.40 -8.48
CA ALA A 158 13.96 -25.17 -8.62
C ALA A 158 14.04 -26.36 -7.65
N GLN A 159 12.92 -26.76 -7.03
CA GLN A 159 12.86 -27.82 -6.02
C GLN A 159 13.76 -27.56 -4.79
N LEU A 160 13.97 -26.28 -4.48
CA LEU A 160 14.69 -25.83 -3.29
C LEU A 160 13.69 -25.28 -2.25
N THR A 161 14.18 -25.23 -1.01
CA THR A 161 13.48 -24.65 0.14
C THR A 161 14.34 -23.57 0.80
N ALA A 162 13.81 -22.87 1.78
CA ALA A 162 14.59 -21.92 2.57
C ALA A 162 15.77 -22.57 3.32
N ALA A 163 15.73 -23.88 3.60
CA ALA A 163 16.80 -24.63 4.22
C ALA A 163 18.01 -24.86 3.27
N ASP A 164 17.81 -24.75 1.96
CA ASP A 164 18.86 -24.93 0.97
C ASP A 164 19.68 -23.64 0.72
N VAL A 165 19.30 -22.51 1.31
CA VAL A 165 19.96 -21.21 1.15
C VAL A 165 20.18 -20.56 2.53
N THR A 166 21.06 -19.57 2.60
CA THR A 166 21.14 -18.71 3.78
C THR A 166 20.33 -17.45 3.52
N VAL A 167 19.12 -17.36 4.06
CA VAL A 167 18.28 -16.16 3.94
C VAL A 167 18.81 -15.08 4.87
N VAL A 168 19.12 -13.90 4.31
CA VAL A 168 19.58 -12.70 5.03
C VAL A 168 18.47 -11.66 5.04
N ASN A 169 17.95 -11.34 6.22
CA ASN A 169 16.93 -10.29 6.35
C ASN A 169 17.54 -8.91 6.15
N LEU A 170 17.11 -8.19 5.13
CA LEU A 170 17.59 -6.86 4.77
C LEU A 170 16.41 -5.93 4.49
N ALA A 171 16.55 -4.66 4.89
CA ALA A 171 15.62 -3.65 4.42
C ALA A 171 15.68 -3.54 2.88
N PRO A 172 14.58 -3.17 2.19
CA PRO A 172 14.54 -3.14 0.72
C PRO A 172 15.69 -2.37 0.07
N ASN A 173 16.05 -1.22 0.64
CA ASN A 173 17.14 -0.35 0.17
C ASN A 173 18.55 -0.87 0.53
N GLN A 174 18.68 -1.92 1.33
CA GLN A 174 19.95 -2.53 1.72
C GLN A 174 20.36 -3.72 0.82
N VAL A 175 19.42 -4.27 0.05
CA VAL A 175 19.70 -5.42 -0.83
C VAL A 175 20.77 -5.08 -1.88
N THR A 176 20.61 -3.98 -2.60
CA THR A 176 21.59 -3.55 -3.61
C THR A 176 22.98 -3.26 -3.01
N PRO A 177 23.15 -2.48 -1.93
CA PRO A 177 24.43 -2.30 -1.29
C PRO A 177 25.10 -3.61 -0.83
N ALA A 178 24.32 -4.54 -0.26
CA ALA A 178 24.83 -5.83 0.18
C ALA A 178 25.32 -6.70 -1.00
N LEU A 179 24.61 -6.68 -2.14
CA LEU A 179 25.08 -7.29 -3.39
C LEU A 179 26.38 -6.68 -3.87
N ALA A 180 26.46 -5.36 -3.88
CA ALA A 180 27.63 -4.64 -4.37
C ALA A 180 28.92 -4.97 -3.57
N ARG A 181 28.79 -5.07 -2.24
CA ARG A 181 29.88 -5.46 -1.34
C ARG A 181 30.19 -6.97 -1.37
N GLY A 182 29.26 -7.81 -1.83
CA GLY A 182 29.38 -9.26 -1.81
C GLY A 182 29.00 -9.91 -0.47
N ASP A 183 28.27 -9.21 0.39
CA ASP A 183 27.73 -9.73 1.66
C ASP A 183 26.68 -10.82 1.41
N ILE A 184 26.00 -10.72 0.26
CA ILE A 184 25.03 -11.68 -0.29
C ILE A 184 25.39 -12.03 -1.72
N ASP A 185 24.97 -13.21 -2.19
CA ASP A 185 25.22 -13.71 -3.55
C ASP A 185 24.10 -13.32 -4.52
N ALA A 186 22.87 -13.27 -4.00
CA ALA A 186 21.67 -12.87 -4.72
C ALA A 186 20.72 -12.11 -3.78
N GLY A 187 19.73 -11.43 -4.34
CA GLY A 187 18.72 -10.75 -3.55
C GLY A 187 17.40 -10.58 -4.29
N VAL A 188 16.31 -10.55 -3.56
CA VAL A 188 15.00 -10.17 -4.08
C VAL A 188 14.56 -8.92 -3.34
N THR A 189 14.06 -7.92 -4.07
CA THR A 189 13.56 -6.66 -3.52
C THR A 189 12.41 -6.15 -4.35
N PHE A 190 11.83 -5.02 -3.95
CA PHE A 190 10.73 -4.41 -4.71
C PHE A 190 11.21 -3.85 -6.05
N PRO A 191 10.34 -3.82 -7.08
CA PRO A 191 10.68 -3.32 -8.41
C PRO A 191 11.24 -1.89 -8.44
N SER A 192 10.85 -1.04 -7.48
CA SER A 192 11.36 0.33 -7.33
C SER A 192 12.87 0.42 -7.09
N PHE A 193 13.53 -0.69 -6.75
CA PHE A 193 14.98 -0.76 -6.52
C PHE A 193 15.76 -1.38 -7.68
N TYR A 194 15.10 -1.88 -8.74
CA TYR A 194 15.79 -2.58 -9.84
C TYR A 194 16.71 -1.67 -10.65
N ASP A 195 16.27 -0.44 -10.97
CA ASP A 195 17.09 0.51 -11.73
C ASP A 195 18.29 1.00 -10.91
N ALA A 196 18.10 1.24 -9.60
CA ALA A 196 19.19 1.56 -8.69
C ALA A 196 20.21 0.41 -8.61
N ALA A 197 19.76 -0.85 -8.62
CA ALA A 197 20.63 -2.01 -8.63
C ALA A 197 21.41 -2.10 -9.94
N ARG A 198 20.76 -1.89 -11.08
CA ARG A 198 21.40 -1.88 -12.41
C ARG A 198 22.48 -0.81 -12.48
N THR A 199 22.18 0.40 -12.00
CA THR A 199 23.14 1.50 -11.97
C THR A 199 24.32 1.21 -11.03
N THR A 200 24.06 0.71 -9.82
CA THR A 200 25.07 0.47 -8.79
C THR A 200 26.03 -0.67 -9.18
N LEU A 201 25.51 -1.74 -9.75
CA LEU A 201 26.29 -2.93 -10.12
C LEU A 201 26.97 -2.78 -11.49
N GLY A 202 26.45 -1.92 -12.38
CA GLY A 202 27.01 -1.68 -13.72
C GLY A 202 27.16 -2.99 -14.50
N GLU A 203 28.33 -3.24 -15.06
CA GLU A 203 28.64 -4.46 -15.83
C GLU A 203 28.53 -5.77 -15.02
N ARG A 204 28.57 -5.69 -13.71
CA ARG A 204 28.36 -6.85 -12.83
C ARG A 204 26.88 -7.17 -12.61
N TYR A 205 25.96 -6.34 -13.09
CA TYR A 205 24.53 -6.60 -12.92
C TYR A 205 24.08 -7.85 -13.69
N ALA A 206 23.35 -8.71 -13.00
CA ALA A 206 22.61 -9.81 -13.60
C ALA A 206 21.27 -9.97 -12.90
N GLU A 207 20.25 -10.43 -13.61
CA GLU A 207 18.93 -10.68 -13.08
C GLU A 207 18.30 -11.96 -13.65
N LEU A 208 17.48 -12.61 -12.88
CA LEU A 208 16.65 -13.73 -13.32
C LEU A 208 15.18 -13.34 -13.19
N PRO A 209 14.42 -13.26 -14.30
CA PRO A 209 13.01 -12.94 -14.25
C PRO A 209 12.19 -14.09 -13.66
N PHE A 210 11.09 -13.76 -12.98
CA PHE A 210 10.17 -14.73 -12.39
C PHE A 210 8.73 -14.22 -12.42
N THR A 211 7.83 -15.03 -12.97
CA THR A 211 6.39 -14.73 -13.09
C THR A 211 5.50 -15.73 -12.33
N GLY A 212 6.10 -16.66 -11.59
CA GLY A 212 5.39 -17.74 -10.88
C GLY A 212 4.70 -17.31 -9.56
N TYR A 213 4.58 -16.01 -9.32
CA TYR A 213 3.83 -15.44 -8.22
C TYR A 213 3.23 -14.09 -8.62
N THR A 214 1.93 -13.95 -8.43
CA THR A 214 1.21 -12.68 -8.60
C THR A 214 0.99 -12.06 -7.23
N ALA A 215 1.81 -11.08 -6.87
CA ALA A 215 1.58 -10.30 -5.64
C ALA A 215 0.33 -9.46 -5.75
N ARG A 216 -0.40 -9.35 -4.67
CA ARG A 216 -1.59 -8.51 -4.56
C ARG A 216 -1.36 -7.37 -3.58
N THR A 217 -1.98 -6.25 -3.89
CA THR A 217 -2.04 -5.11 -2.98
C THR A 217 -3.47 -5.02 -2.46
N LEU A 218 -3.61 -5.18 -1.17
CA LEU A 218 -4.90 -5.24 -0.50
C LEU A 218 -5.22 -3.91 0.20
N LEU A 219 -6.50 -3.54 0.21
CA LEU A 219 -7.02 -2.58 1.17
C LEU A 219 -7.50 -3.34 2.39
N ILE A 220 -6.96 -3.01 3.54
CA ILE A 220 -7.40 -3.53 4.83
C ILE A 220 -8.08 -2.45 5.66
N ALA A 221 -9.04 -2.85 6.47
CA ALA A 221 -9.69 -2.03 7.48
C ALA A 221 -9.30 -2.51 8.88
N GLY A 222 -8.89 -1.60 9.73
CA GLY A 222 -8.66 -1.83 11.15
C GLY A 222 -9.95 -1.63 11.97
N PRO A 223 -9.91 -1.88 13.29
CA PRO A 223 -11.09 -1.79 14.17
C PRO A 223 -11.74 -0.41 14.22
N LYS A 224 -11.01 0.66 13.87
CA LYS A 224 -11.51 2.03 13.87
C LYS A 224 -12.18 2.46 12.57
N ALA A 225 -12.11 1.64 11.51
CA ALA A 225 -12.71 1.96 10.23
C ALA A 225 -14.21 1.64 10.24
N SER A 226 -15.05 2.64 9.93
CA SER A 226 -16.48 2.40 9.74
C SER A 226 -16.76 1.83 8.34
N GLU A 227 -17.85 1.08 8.20
CA GLU A 227 -18.27 0.56 6.88
C GLU A 227 -18.62 1.70 5.91
N GLU A 228 -19.26 2.75 6.40
CA GLU A 228 -19.63 3.93 5.60
C GLU A 228 -18.39 4.60 5.03
N THR A 229 -17.40 4.94 5.88
CA THR A 229 -16.14 5.54 5.46
C THR A 229 -15.36 4.62 4.51
N THR A 230 -15.32 3.32 4.80
CA THR A 230 -14.64 2.33 3.95
C THR A 230 -15.30 2.23 2.58
N THR A 231 -16.63 2.29 2.51
CA THR A 231 -17.39 2.31 1.25
C THR A 231 -17.09 3.56 0.43
N ALA A 232 -17.03 4.73 1.06
CA ALA A 232 -16.69 5.99 0.39
C ALA A 232 -15.24 5.97 -0.16
N VAL A 233 -14.30 5.42 0.63
CA VAL A 233 -12.91 5.20 0.16
C VAL A 233 -12.88 4.28 -1.05
N LEU A 234 -13.60 3.16 -1.03
CA LEU A 234 -13.65 2.24 -2.17
C LEU A 234 -14.25 2.87 -3.42
N ARG A 235 -15.31 3.69 -3.30
CA ARG A 235 -15.85 4.47 -4.43
C ARG A 235 -14.80 5.42 -5.01
N THR A 236 -14.06 6.11 -4.14
CA THR A 236 -12.96 7.00 -4.55
C THR A 236 -11.88 6.25 -5.31
N LEU A 237 -11.40 5.12 -4.76
CA LEU A 237 -10.35 4.30 -5.39
C LEU A 237 -10.81 3.72 -6.73
N ARG A 238 -12.06 3.24 -6.85
CA ARG A 238 -12.63 2.78 -8.11
C ARG A 238 -12.70 3.90 -9.16
N ARG A 239 -12.98 5.12 -8.75
CA ARG A 239 -12.92 6.28 -9.65
C ARG A 239 -11.49 6.56 -10.11
N ALA A 240 -10.52 6.46 -9.20
CA ALA A 240 -9.11 6.61 -9.52
C ALA A 240 -8.61 5.51 -10.48
N GLU A 241 -9.05 4.26 -10.32
CA GLU A 241 -8.77 3.15 -11.24
C GLU A 241 -9.26 3.44 -12.66
N ARG A 242 -10.48 3.95 -12.80
CA ARG A 242 -10.99 4.39 -14.12
C ARG A 242 -10.12 5.49 -14.71
N THR A 243 -9.73 6.49 -13.91
CA THR A 243 -8.83 7.57 -14.34
C THR A 243 -7.48 7.03 -14.83
N ILE A 244 -6.92 6.01 -14.16
CA ILE A 244 -5.68 5.33 -14.61
C ILE A 244 -5.87 4.70 -16.00
N GLY A 245 -7.02 4.09 -16.26
CA GLY A 245 -7.34 3.47 -17.55
C GLY A 245 -7.61 4.49 -18.67
N GLU A 246 -8.28 5.59 -18.34
CA GLU A 246 -8.69 6.63 -19.30
C GLU A 246 -7.56 7.62 -19.61
N ASP A 247 -6.71 7.94 -18.63
CA ASP A 247 -5.56 8.85 -18.73
C ASP A 247 -4.30 8.23 -18.11
N PRO A 248 -3.70 7.20 -18.72
CA PRO A 248 -2.51 6.55 -18.17
C PRO A 248 -1.30 7.50 -18.03
N ALA A 249 -1.17 8.48 -18.93
CA ALA A 249 -0.07 9.44 -18.89
C ALA A 249 -0.21 10.39 -17.68
N GLY A 250 -1.39 10.99 -17.50
CA GLY A 250 -1.66 11.84 -16.33
C GLY A 250 -1.62 11.05 -15.02
N ALA A 251 -2.02 9.79 -15.01
CA ALA A 251 -1.87 8.93 -13.83
C ALA A 251 -0.39 8.72 -13.45
N ARG A 252 0.51 8.49 -14.42
CA ARG A 252 1.96 8.38 -14.16
C ARG A 252 2.54 9.68 -13.61
N GLN A 253 2.12 10.82 -14.16
CA GLN A 253 2.53 12.14 -13.63
C GLN A 253 2.08 12.32 -12.17
N ALA A 254 0.83 11.93 -11.86
CA ALA A 254 0.30 11.96 -10.49
C ALA A 254 1.13 11.10 -9.52
N LEU A 255 1.53 9.89 -9.92
CA LEU A 255 2.37 9.01 -9.13
C LEU A 255 3.73 9.63 -8.80
N VAL A 256 4.39 10.21 -9.79
CA VAL A 256 5.68 10.89 -9.60
C VAL A 256 5.53 12.10 -8.68
N ALA A 257 4.52 12.95 -8.92
CA ALA A 257 4.30 14.16 -8.14
C ALA A 257 3.98 13.85 -6.67
N GLN A 258 3.05 12.93 -6.42
CA GLN A 258 2.59 12.60 -5.07
C GLN A 258 3.60 11.78 -4.26
N SER A 259 4.48 11.02 -4.90
CA SER A 259 5.55 10.27 -4.23
C SER A 259 6.68 11.17 -3.69
N LYS A 260 6.67 12.47 -3.99
CA LYS A 260 7.69 13.44 -3.55
C LYS A 260 9.13 12.99 -3.86
N GLY A 261 9.31 12.34 -5.01
CA GLY A 261 10.61 11.85 -5.49
C GLY A 261 10.95 10.41 -5.09
N ALA A 262 10.11 9.72 -4.33
CA ALA A 262 10.31 8.30 -4.02
C ALA A 262 10.16 7.42 -5.27
N LEU A 263 9.23 7.76 -6.18
CA LEU A 263 9.02 7.08 -7.46
C LEU A 263 9.58 7.93 -8.61
N GLN A 264 10.64 7.44 -9.25
CA GLN A 264 11.24 8.11 -10.39
C GLN A 264 10.39 7.90 -11.66
N ALA A 265 10.34 8.90 -12.55
CA ALA A 265 9.52 8.85 -13.77
C ALA A 265 9.83 7.63 -14.64
N GLY A 266 11.10 7.32 -14.89
CA GLY A 266 11.50 6.16 -15.68
C GLY A 266 11.02 4.83 -15.08
N TYR A 267 11.05 4.70 -13.75
CA TYR A 267 10.49 3.54 -13.06
C TYR A 267 8.98 3.46 -13.25
N VAL A 268 8.26 4.58 -13.05
CA VAL A 268 6.80 4.63 -13.21
C VAL A 268 6.40 4.30 -14.65
N ASP A 269 7.08 4.87 -15.65
CA ASP A 269 6.82 4.61 -17.08
C ASP A 269 7.05 3.13 -17.44
N THR A 270 8.09 2.50 -16.86
CA THR A 270 8.44 1.11 -17.14
C THR A 270 7.53 0.11 -16.46
N TYR A 271 7.18 0.34 -15.19
CA TYR A 271 6.54 -0.67 -14.36
C TYR A 271 5.06 -0.45 -14.12
N GLN A 272 4.53 0.78 -14.16
CA GLN A 272 3.09 1.01 -13.99
C GLN A 272 2.23 0.21 -14.98
N PRO A 273 2.58 0.08 -16.28
CA PRO A 273 1.81 -0.73 -17.21
C PRO A 273 1.81 -2.24 -16.92
N ARG A 274 2.67 -2.71 -16.01
CA ARG A 274 2.76 -4.13 -15.60
C ARG A 274 1.87 -4.46 -14.40
N TYR A 275 1.21 -3.45 -13.85
CA TYR A 275 0.21 -3.61 -12.80
C TYR A 275 -1.18 -3.69 -13.41
N THR A 276 -1.99 -4.61 -12.91
CA THR A 276 -3.43 -4.63 -13.16
C THR A 276 -4.13 -4.03 -11.96
N TYR A 277 -4.89 -2.95 -12.19
CA TYR A 277 -5.69 -2.30 -11.15
C TYR A 277 -7.15 -2.72 -11.28
N GLY A 278 -7.84 -2.80 -10.15
CA GLY A 278 -9.26 -3.13 -10.10
C GLY A 278 -9.61 -3.71 -8.73
N ALA A 279 -10.26 -2.88 -7.89
CA ALA A 279 -10.73 -3.31 -6.57
C ALA A 279 -11.73 -4.45 -6.71
N THR A 280 -11.37 -5.65 -6.25
CA THR A 280 -12.20 -6.86 -6.34
C THR A 280 -12.06 -7.73 -5.09
N LEU A 281 -13.07 -8.58 -4.85
CA LEU A 281 -12.97 -9.72 -3.94
C LEU A 281 -13.44 -10.97 -4.67
N THR A 282 -12.51 -11.86 -5.01
CA THR A 282 -12.74 -13.01 -5.90
C THR A 282 -12.32 -14.33 -5.26
N PRO A 283 -12.81 -15.48 -5.77
CA PRO A 283 -12.36 -16.80 -5.34
C PRO A 283 -10.85 -17.00 -5.53
N GLU A 284 -10.25 -16.42 -6.58
CA GLU A 284 -8.82 -16.51 -6.88
C GLU A 284 -7.97 -15.78 -5.82
N LEU A 285 -8.45 -14.62 -5.32
CA LEU A 285 -7.82 -13.98 -4.18
C LEU A 285 -7.80 -14.95 -2.99
N LEU A 286 -8.95 -15.51 -2.63
CA LEU A 286 -9.05 -16.39 -1.47
C LEU A 286 -8.17 -17.64 -1.61
N ALA A 287 -8.13 -18.27 -2.78
CA ALA A 287 -7.25 -19.41 -3.05
C ALA A 287 -5.77 -19.06 -2.86
N GLN A 288 -5.34 -17.88 -3.34
CA GLN A 288 -3.97 -17.43 -3.13
C GLN A 288 -3.67 -17.15 -1.64
N LEU A 289 -4.60 -16.52 -0.91
CA LEU A 289 -4.45 -16.29 0.53
C LEU A 289 -4.35 -17.63 1.29
N GLU A 290 -5.05 -18.68 0.86
CA GLU A 290 -4.91 -20.04 1.42
C GLU A 290 -3.50 -20.62 1.21
N GLU A 291 -2.94 -20.49 0.00
CA GLU A 291 -1.57 -20.93 -0.28
C GLU A 291 -0.52 -20.17 0.54
N GLU A 292 -0.65 -18.84 0.61
CA GLU A 292 0.23 -18.01 1.41
C GLU A 292 0.10 -18.29 2.90
N ALA A 293 -1.12 -18.52 3.40
CA ALA A 293 -1.37 -18.89 4.78
C ALA A 293 -0.73 -20.22 5.15
N ALA A 294 -0.85 -21.23 4.29
CA ALA A 294 -0.22 -22.53 4.50
C ALA A 294 1.31 -22.39 4.55
N TRP A 295 1.89 -21.62 3.63
CA TRP A 295 3.32 -21.34 3.63
C TRP A 295 3.76 -20.56 4.88
N ALA A 296 3.10 -19.45 5.22
CA ALA A 296 3.45 -18.62 6.36
C ALA A 296 3.33 -19.38 7.68
N LYS A 297 2.30 -20.21 7.82
CA LYS A 297 2.13 -21.07 8.99
C LYS A 297 3.29 -22.05 9.15
N ALA A 298 3.73 -22.68 8.07
CA ALA A 298 4.86 -23.61 8.10
C ALA A 298 6.20 -22.88 8.35
N ALA A 299 6.42 -21.74 7.68
CA ALA A 299 7.67 -20.98 7.75
C ALA A 299 7.86 -20.24 9.09
N GLN A 300 6.78 -19.76 9.71
CA GLN A 300 6.82 -18.89 10.89
C GLN A 300 6.17 -19.50 12.13
N ASN A 301 5.73 -20.78 12.05
CA ASN A 301 5.05 -21.50 13.14
C ASN A 301 3.86 -20.73 13.75
N LEU A 302 3.00 -20.17 12.89
CA LEU A 302 1.86 -19.37 13.32
C LEU A 302 0.70 -20.24 13.82
N PRO A 303 -0.05 -19.80 14.86
CA PRO A 303 -1.08 -20.63 15.50
C PRO A 303 -2.38 -20.73 14.71
N GLY A 304 -2.69 -19.76 13.85
CA GLY A 304 -3.97 -19.64 13.16
C GLY A 304 -4.26 -20.82 12.19
N ALA A 305 -5.53 -21.05 11.91
CA ALA A 305 -5.95 -21.96 10.87
C ALA A 305 -5.76 -21.31 9.49
N ALA A 306 -5.16 -22.06 8.56
CA ALA A 306 -4.83 -21.58 7.20
C ALA A 306 -5.82 -22.02 6.14
N ASP A 307 -7.00 -22.52 6.58
CA ASP A 307 -8.04 -23.00 5.68
C ASP A 307 -8.99 -21.86 5.24
N ARG A 308 -9.71 -22.15 4.16
CA ARG A 308 -10.70 -21.24 3.54
C ARG A 308 -11.68 -20.66 4.56
N THR A 309 -12.24 -21.47 5.44
CA THR A 309 -13.25 -21.06 6.41
C THR A 309 -12.67 -20.03 7.41
N ALA A 310 -11.45 -20.27 7.86
CA ALA A 310 -10.76 -19.34 8.76
C ALA A 310 -10.44 -18.01 8.06
N LEU A 311 -9.97 -18.05 6.82
CA LEU A 311 -9.60 -16.85 6.06
C LEU A 311 -10.81 -16.02 5.63
N LEU A 312 -11.94 -16.66 5.31
CA LEU A 312 -13.19 -15.94 5.01
C LEU A 312 -13.63 -14.99 6.12
N ARG A 313 -13.30 -15.28 7.39
CA ARG A 313 -13.64 -14.41 8.53
C ARG A 313 -12.90 -13.07 8.49
N TYR A 314 -11.79 -13.00 7.75
CA TYR A 314 -11.00 -11.80 7.57
C TYR A 314 -11.41 -10.99 6.34
N LEU A 315 -12.26 -11.53 5.46
CA LEU A 315 -12.84 -10.77 4.36
C LEU A 315 -14.09 -10.03 4.84
N ASN A 316 -14.21 -8.75 4.49
CA ASN A 316 -15.44 -8.00 4.64
C ASN A 316 -15.91 -7.47 3.28
N PRO A 317 -16.80 -8.20 2.59
CA PRO A 317 -17.27 -7.81 1.27
C PRO A 317 -18.29 -6.64 1.31
N GLY A 318 -18.88 -6.33 2.47
CA GLY A 318 -19.96 -5.35 2.60
C GLY A 318 -19.65 -3.99 1.96
N PRO A 319 -18.54 -3.31 2.34
CA PRO A 319 -18.20 -2.01 1.77
C PRO A 319 -17.97 -2.03 0.26
N LEU A 320 -17.31 -3.08 -0.27
CA LEU A 320 -17.08 -3.19 -1.71
C LEU A 320 -18.37 -3.53 -2.47
N THR A 321 -19.24 -4.37 -1.91
CA THR A 321 -20.56 -4.66 -2.47
C THR A 321 -21.41 -3.39 -2.56
N ALA A 322 -21.36 -2.53 -1.54
CA ALA A 322 -22.07 -1.26 -1.52
C ALA A 322 -21.48 -0.23 -2.52
N ALA A 323 -20.17 -0.33 -2.82
CA ALA A 323 -19.51 0.53 -3.80
C ALA A 323 -19.70 0.02 -5.24
N ASP A 324 -19.58 -1.29 -5.46
CA ASP A 324 -19.73 -1.97 -6.76
C ASP A 324 -20.05 -3.48 -6.53
N PRO A 325 -21.33 -3.88 -6.63
CA PRO A 325 -21.69 -5.28 -6.41
C PRO A 325 -21.04 -6.27 -7.38
N ALA A 326 -20.70 -5.85 -8.61
CA ALA A 326 -20.07 -6.72 -9.61
C ALA A 326 -18.62 -7.06 -9.28
N ALA A 327 -17.98 -6.27 -8.41
CA ALA A 327 -16.59 -6.48 -7.99
C ALA A 327 -16.43 -7.61 -6.94
N VAL A 328 -17.54 -8.13 -6.39
CA VAL A 328 -17.54 -9.14 -5.33
C VAL A 328 -18.12 -10.45 -5.85
N THR A 329 -17.27 -11.44 -6.02
CA THR A 329 -17.63 -12.79 -6.49
C THR A 329 -17.24 -13.89 -5.50
N VAL A 330 -16.48 -13.57 -4.46
CA VAL A 330 -16.15 -14.49 -3.36
C VAL A 330 -17.42 -14.86 -2.57
N ARG A 331 -17.58 -16.15 -2.24
CA ARG A 331 -18.72 -16.69 -1.50
C ARG A 331 -18.23 -17.65 -0.40
#